data_9ddfd681771af0a40e0879388083328e
#
_entry.id   9ddfd681771af0a40e0879388083328e
#
_cell.length_a   1.000
_cell.length_b   1.000
_cell.length_c   1.000
_cell.angle_alpha   90.00
_cell.angle_beta   90.00
_cell.angle_gamma   90.00
#
_symmetry.space_group_name_H-M   'P 1'
#
loop_
_entity.id
_entity.type
_entity.pdbx_description
1 polymer ?
#
loop_
_entity_poly.entity_id
_entity_poly.type
_entity_poly.pdbx_seq_one_letter_code
_entity_poly.pdbx_strand_id
1 'polypeptide(L)'
;MKPPVRLLAFAVLAVVAVGLLWLAWRPRGDDEARLSGYVEGDALYLAAPAAGTVETVAVREGQRVAAGAALFSLDPRQVGAQVRQRQAEIGQAEAEAKSAGAAYRQAEANAQSARTLAADARRVADRYARMKRDDAGSVATQDLERAEANAQSTAALARAAEAQARSAAAQLAAARERVDQGRAAAAETGVRAEQLAPVAPAAARVEEVFFQPGEWAAANQPVVSLLPDSRVKLRFFVPEAQAALYRPGRQVRFDCDACGPTRTATISYVSPRPEFTPPVIYSRRARDRLVFLVEARPEKPADLVPGLPVDVVPLEPGR
;
A
#
# COMPACT_ATOMS: atom_id res chain seq x y z
N MET A 1 54.38 74.53 37.50
CA MET A 1 53.62 74.69 36.25
C MET A 1 52.44 73.70 36.27
N LYS A 2 51.22 74.17 36.45
CA LYS A 2 50.01 73.33 36.43
C LYS A 2 49.58 73.21 35.01
N PRO A 3 49.36 71.97 34.46
CA PRO A 3 48.87 71.81 33.07
C PRO A 3 47.49 72.43 32.94
N PRO A 4 47.16 73.13 31.86
CA PRO A 4 45.87 73.78 31.69
C PRO A 4 44.77 72.70 31.56
N VAL A 5 43.80 72.74 32.48
CA VAL A 5 42.66 71.88 32.64
C VAL A 5 41.88 71.68 31.30
N ARG A 6 41.98 72.65 30.38
CA ARG A 6 41.36 72.60 29.05
C ARG A 6 41.97 71.54 28.14
N LEU A 7 43.27 71.23 28.24
CA LEU A 7 43.91 70.17 27.42
C LEU A 7 43.50 68.77 27.90
N LEU A 8 43.32 68.59 29.21
CA LEU A 8 42.81 67.30 29.76
C LEU A 8 41.36 67.04 29.36
N ALA A 9 40.51 68.07 29.33
CA ALA A 9 39.13 67.95 28.88
C ALA A 9 39.04 67.56 27.36
N PHE A 10 39.86 68.14 26.52
CA PHE A 10 39.93 67.79 25.08
C PHE A 10 40.44 66.37 24.87
N ALA A 11 41.41 65.88 25.62
CA ALA A 11 41.91 64.52 25.53
C ALA A 11 40.85 63.47 25.95
N VAL A 12 40.10 63.75 27.00
CA VAL A 12 39.00 62.88 27.42
C VAL A 12 37.88 62.85 26.40
N LEU A 13 37.51 64.00 25.83
CA LEU A 13 36.48 64.09 24.78
C LEU A 13 36.89 63.36 23.51
N ALA A 14 38.19 63.42 23.08
CA ALA A 14 38.73 62.70 21.94
C ALA A 14 38.70 61.17 22.18
N VAL A 15 39.06 60.69 23.37
CA VAL A 15 38.99 59.24 23.73
C VAL A 15 37.57 58.73 23.74
N VAL A 16 36.62 59.52 24.27
CA VAL A 16 35.18 59.16 24.24
C VAL A 16 34.65 59.17 22.82
N ALA A 17 35.04 60.15 21.98
CA ALA A 17 34.63 60.18 20.57
C ALA A 17 35.20 59.00 19.77
N VAL A 18 36.46 58.62 19.98
CA VAL A 18 37.10 57.45 19.35
C VAL A 18 36.44 56.14 19.85
N GLY A 19 36.11 56.07 21.13
CA GLY A 19 35.39 54.93 21.72
C GLY A 19 33.96 54.77 21.17
N LEU A 20 33.24 55.89 20.99
CA LEU A 20 31.91 55.89 20.37
C LEU A 20 31.99 55.56 18.87
N LEU A 21 33.03 56.06 18.15
CA LEU A 21 33.27 55.71 16.74
C LEU A 21 33.62 54.23 16.60
N TRP A 22 34.43 53.67 17.50
CA TRP A 22 34.78 52.25 17.51
C TRP A 22 33.56 51.36 17.87
N LEU A 23 32.66 51.80 18.77
CA LEU A 23 31.43 51.14 19.09
C LEU A 23 30.40 51.20 17.93
N ALA A 24 30.37 52.33 17.21
CA ALA A 24 29.52 52.51 16.01
C ALA A 24 30.06 51.74 14.79
N TRP A 25 31.34 51.49 14.74
CA TRP A 25 32.04 50.74 13.66
C TRP A 25 32.28 49.25 14.03
N ARG A 26 31.87 48.82 15.20
CA ARG A 26 31.82 47.37 15.42
C ARG A 26 30.97 46.78 14.31
N PRO A 27 31.48 45.89 13.46
CA PRO A 27 30.68 45.15 12.56
C PRO A 27 29.64 44.44 13.43
N ARG A 28 28.36 44.83 13.31
CA ARG A 28 27.27 44.04 13.80
C ARG A 28 27.50 42.69 13.17
N GLY A 29 27.71 41.67 14.02
CA GLY A 29 28.09 40.33 13.59
C GLY A 29 27.31 39.94 12.34
N ASP A 30 28.03 39.37 11.41
CA ASP A 30 27.52 38.92 10.12
C ASP A 30 26.17 38.21 10.36
N ASP A 31 25.08 38.93 10.09
CA ASP A 31 23.85 38.28 9.67
C ASP A 31 24.26 37.63 8.32
N GLU A 32 24.92 36.45 8.40
CA GLU A 32 25.06 35.57 7.27
C GLU A 32 23.67 35.52 6.63
N ALA A 33 23.55 36.03 5.41
CA ALA A 33 22.29 36.21 4.73
C ALA A 33 21.58 34.85 4.67
N ARG A 34 20.80 34.55 5.71
CA ARG A 34 20.11 33.27 5.86
C ARG A 34 19.10 33.14 4.73
N LEU A 35 18.93 31.93 4.25
CA LEU A 35 17.95 31.63 3.19
C LEU A 35 16.61 31.35 3.87
N SER A 36 15.63 32.18 3.58
CA SER A 36 14.30 32.02 4.15
C SER A 36 13.55 30.87 3.49
N GLY A 37 12.86 30.10 4.29
CA GLY A 37 12.05 28.98 3.88
C GLY A 37 10.91 28.70 4.84
N TYR A 38 10.23 27.60 4.64
CA TYR A 38 9.17 27.14 5.52
C TYR A 38 9.06 25.62 5.49
N VAL A 39 8.45 25.08 6.51
CA VAL A 39 8.08 23.66 6.57
C VAL A 39 6.82 23.45 5.74
N GLU A 40 6.84 22.49 4.84
CA GLU A 40 5.68 22.04 4.07
C GLU A 40 5.35 20.59 4.38
N GLY A 41 4.09 20.25 4.34
CA GLY A 41 3.60 18.89 4.52
C GLY A 41 2.61 18.53 3.43
N ASP A 42 2.81 17.36 2.81
CA ASP A 42 1.86 16.85 1.82
C ASP A 42 0.88 15.91 2.52
N ALA A 43 -0.36 16.38 2.72
CA ALA A 43 -1.41 15.60 3.36
C ALA A 43 -1.77 14.33 2.56
N LEU A 44 -2.13 13.29 3.30
CA LEU A 44 -2.68 12.05 2.79
C LEU A 44 -4.15 11.93 3.20
N TYR A 45 -5.03 12.00 2.24
CA TYR A 45 -6.47 11.89 2.47
C TYR A 45 -6.92 10.44 2.48
N LEU A 46 -7.45 9.98 3.60
CA LEU A 46 -8.07 8.66 3.75
C LEU A 46 -9.56 8.80 3.47
N ALA A 47 -9.98 8.33 2.31
CA ALA A 47 -11.36 8.43 1.86
C ALA A 47 -12.17 7.18 2.22
N ALA A 48 -13.50 7.35 2.32
CA ALA A 48 -14.43 6.26 2.44
C ALA A 48 -14.39 5.40 1.15
N PRO A 49 -14.10 4.09 1.23
CA PRO A 49 -14.00 3.22 0.04
C PRO A 49 -15.37 2.95 -0.59
N ALA A 50 -16.43 3.07 0.20
CA ALA A 50 -17.82 2.93 -0.21
C ALA A 50 -18.67 3.97 0.52
N ALA A 51 -19.83 4.30 -0.04
CA ALA A 51 -20.78 5.16 0.65
C ALA A 51 -21.39 4.42 1.86
N GLY A 52 -21.49 5.11 3.00
CA GLY A 52 -22.03 4.54 4.21
C GLY A 52 -21.98 5.49 5.40
N THR A 53 -22.61 5.10 6.49
CA THR A 53 -22.54 5.84 7.75
C THR A 53 -21.19 5.58 8.42
N VAL A 54 -20.52 6.61 8.91
CA VAL A 54 -19.33 6.49 9.76
C VAL A 54 -19.79 5.92 11.12
N GLU A 55 -19.31 4.73 11.46
CA GLU A 55 -19.66 4.06 12.71
C GLU A 55 -18.80 4.59 13.87
N THR A 56 -17.49 4.63 13.64
CA THR A 56 -16.53 5.12 14.63
C THR A 56 -15.44 5.95 13.98
N VAL A 57 -14.93 6.92 14.74
CA VAL A 57 -13.67 7.62 14.42
C VAL A 57 -12.74 7.41 15.62
N ALA A 58 -11.66 6.67 15.39
CA ALA A 58 -10.74 6.22 16.44
C ALA A 58 -9.63 7.23 16.75
N VAL A 59 -9.56 8.33 16.02
CA VAL A 59 -8.49 9.34 16.10
C VAL A 59 -9.04 10.75 16.30
N ARG A 60 -8.18 11.66 16.75
CA ARG A 60 -8.50 13.08 16.94
C ARG A 60 -7.49 13.94 16.18
N GLU A 61 -7.91 15.14 15.80
CA GLU A 61 -7.03 16.15 15.23
C GLU A 61 -5.83 16.42 16.13
N GLY A 62 -4.67 16.56 15.51
CA GLY A 62 -3.39 16.75 16.20
C GLY A 62 -2.78 15.48 16.80
N GLN A 63 -3.53 14.36 16.86
CA GLN A 63 -3.04 13.09 17.42
C GLN A 63 -1.97 12.47 16.51
N ARG A 64 -0.95 11.86 17.14
CA ARG A 64 0.01 11.00 16.44
C ARG A 64 -0.47 9.56 16.40
N VAL A 65 -0.36 8.96 15.22
CA VAL A 65 -0.72 7.58 14.98
C VAL A 65 0.48 6.81 14.43
N ALA A 66 0.62 5.55 14.84
CA ALA A 66 1.60 4.63 14.27
C ALA A 66 1.05 3.99 12.99
N ALA A 67 1.93 3.43 12.17
CA ALA A 67 1.51 2.58 11.06
C ALA A 67 0.62 1.43 11.57
N GLY A 68 -0.49 1.14 10.86
CA GLY A 68 -1.47 0.13 11.25
C GLY A 68 -2.50 0.57 12.30
N ALA A 69 -2.43 1.80 12.83
CA ALA A 69 -3.43 2.31 13.76
C ALA A 69 -4.80 2.46 13.05
N ALA A 70 -5.88 2.03 13.70
CA ALA A 70 -7.23 2.22 13.20
C ALA A 70 -7.56 3.72 13.15
N LEU A 71 -8.21 4.15 12.07
CA LEU A 71 -8.56 5.55 11.85
C LEU A 71 -10.05 5.80 12.02
N PHE A 72 -10.85 5.10 11.25
CA PHE A 72 -12.31 5.15 11.32
C PHE A 72 -12.89 3.82 10.83
N SER A 73 -14.17 3.61 11.07
CA SER A 73 -14.93 2.50 10.49
C SER A 73 -16.24 2.99 9.90
N LEU A 74 -16.67 2.38 8.79
CA LEU A 74 -17.99 2.54 8.24
C LEU A 74 -18.88 1.41 8.74
N ASP A 75 -20.21 1.61 8.75
CA ASP A 75 -21.19 0.62 9.13
C ASP A 75 -21.04 -0.68 8.31
N PRO A 76 -20.64 -1.81 8.93
CA PRO A 76 -20.35 -3.04 8.22
C PRO A 76 -21.60 -3.88 7.93
N ARG A 77 -22.80 -3.47 8.37
CA ARG A 77 -24.00 -4.33 8.34
C ARG A 77 -24.34 -4.84 6.95
N GLN A 78 -24.28 -3.98 5.93
CA GLN A 78 -24.58 -4.36 4.55
C GLN A 78 -23.51 -5.31 3.98
N VAL A 79 -22.24 -4.96 4.11
CA VAL A 79 -21.13 -5.79 3.61
C VAL A 79 -21.03 -7.09 4.40
N GLY A 80 -21.25 -7.05 5.72
CA GLY A 80 -21.31 -8.24 6.57
C GLY A 80 -22.45 -9.19 6.19
N ALA A 81 -23.60 -8.67 5.74
CA ALA A 81 -24.67 -9.51 5.17
C ALA A 81 -24.24 -10.18 3.87
N GLN A 82 -23.54 -9.46 2.99
CA GLN A 82 -22.99 -10.02 1.75
C GLN A 82 -21.93 -11.11 2.01
N VAL A 83 -21.05 -10.90 3.00
CA VAL A 83 -20.07 -11.93 3.41
C VAL A 83 -20.76 -13.19 3.85
N ARG A 84 -21.79 -13.10 4.70
CA ARG A 84 -22.56 -14.27 5.14
C ARG A 84 -23.28 -14.97 3.98
N GLN A 85 -23.85 -14.21 3.04
CA GLN A 85 -24.46 -14.76 1.83
C GLN A 85 -23.45 -15.54 1.01
N ARG A 86 -22.26 -14.97 0.71
CA ARG A 86 -21.19 -15.66 -0.03
C ARG A 86 -20.72 -16.93 0.67
N GLN A 87 -20.63 -16.89 2.00
CA GLN A 87 -20.28 -18.08 2.78
C GLN A 87 -21.32 -19.20 2.68
N ALA A 88 -22.60 -18.84 2.66
CA ALA A 88 -23.68 -19.81 2.44
C ALA A 88 -23.65 -20.42 1.03
N GLU A 89 -23.36 -19.60 0.01
CA GLU A 89 -23.19 -20.06 -1.40
C GLU A 89 -22.04 -21.06 -1.53
N ILE A 90 -20.90 -20.81 -0.84
CA ILE A 90 -19.79 -21.78 -0.78
C ILE A 90 -20.23 -23.08 -0.13
N GLY A 91 -20.94 -23.00 1.01
CA GLY A 91 -21.46 -24.20 1.70
C GLY A 91 -22.37 -25.04 0.82
N GLN A 92 -23.22 -24.41 0.01
CA GLN A 92 -24.06 -25.09 -0.97
C GLN A 92 -23.20 -25.77 -2.06
N ALA A 93 -22.24 -25.05 -2.66
CA ALA A 93 -21.35 -25.59 -3.68
C ALA A 93 -20.50 -26.77 -3.16
N GLU A 94 -20.05 -26.70 -1.90
CA GLU A 94 -19.32 -27.80 -1.23
C GLU A 94 -20.20 -29.03 -1.02
N ALA A 95 -21.47 -28.85 -0.67
CA ALA A 95 -22.43 -29.94 -0.57
C ALA A 95 -22.70 -30.61 -1.94
N GLU A 96 -22.82 -29.81 -3.01
CA GLU A 96 -22.95 -30.31 -4.38
C GLU A 96 -21.71 -31.09 -4.81
N ALA A 97 -20.50 -30.58 -4.56
CA ALA A 97 -19.25 -31.27 -4.86
C ALA A 97 -19.10 -32.58 -4.08
N LYS A 98 -19.53 -32.61 -2.81
CA LYS A 98 -19.57 -33.83 -1.99
C LYS A 98 -20.53 -34.88 -2.57
N SER A 99 -21.69 -34.48 -3.03
CA SER A 99 -22.68 -35.34 -3.69
C SER A 99 -22.15 -35.90 -5.00
N ALA A 100 -21.59 -35.04 -5.86
CA ALA A 100 -20.93 -35.44 -7.11
C ALA A 100 -19.76 -36.41 -6.85
N GLY A 101 -18.99 -36.19 -5.81
CA GLY A 101 -17.93 -37.09 -5.38
C GLY A 101 -18.43 -38.47 -4.95
N ALA A 102 -19.57 -38.54 -4.29
CA ALA A 102 -20.21 -39.83 -3.95
C ALA A 102 -20.70 -40.57 -5.22
N ALA A 103 -21.32 -39.85 -6.15
CA ALA A 103 -21.76 -40.41 -7.43
C ALA A 103 -20.59 -40.93 -8.25
N TYR A 104 -19.47 -40.19 -8.30
CA TYR A 104 -18.24 -40.61 -8.96
C TYR A 104 -17.69 -41.93 -8.37
N ARG A 105 -17.56 -42.03 -7.03
CA ARG A 105 -17.07 -43.24 -6.36
C ARG A 105 -17.96 -44.44 -6.65
N GLN A 106 -19.26 -44.27 -6.70
CA GLN A 106 -20.22 -45.32 -7.05
C GLN A 106 -20.02 -45.78 -8.51
N ALA A 107 -19.91 -44.84 -9.47
CA ALA A 107 -19.70 -45.15 -10.87
C ALA A 107 -18.34 -45.84 -11.10
N GLU A 108 -17.30 -45.43 -10.40
CA GLU A 108 -15.98 -46.03 -10.45
C GLU A 108 -15.98 -47.48 -9.94
N ALA A 109 -16.66 -47.76 -8.84
CA ALA A 109 -16.83 -49.10 -8.29
C ALA A 109 -17.58 -50.02 -9.28
N ASN A 110 -18.62 -49.48 -9.90
CA ASN A 110 -19.38 -50.22 -10.95
C ASN A 110 -18.49 -50.51 -12.17
N ALA A 111 -17.70 -49.56 -12.62
CA ALA A 111 -16.76 -49.75 -13.72
C ALA A 111 -15.68 -50.79 -13.39
N GLN A 112 -15.16 -50.78 -12.16
CA GLN A 112 -14.18 -51.78 -11.72
C GLN A 112 -14.79 -53.18 -11.66
N SER A 113 -16.02 -53.34 -11.17
CA SER A 113 -16.73 -54.61 -11.18
C SER A 113 -16.96 -55.12 -12.60
N ALA A 114 -17.43 -54.24 -13.51
CA ALA A 114 -17.65 -54.61 -14.92
C ALA A 114 -16.34 -55.03 -15.63
N ARG A 115 -15.22 -54.35 -15.37
CA ARG A 115 -13.89 -54.75 -15.89
C ARG A 115 -13.49 -56.14 -15.44
N THR A 116 -13.71 -56.44 -14.15
CA THR A 116 -13.38 -57.78 -13.60
C THR A 116 -14.18 -58.87 -14.28
N LEU A 117 -15.51 -58.68 -14.46
CA LEU A 117 -16.37 -59.61 -15.16
C LEU A 117 -15.97 -59.78 -16.63
N ALA A 118 -15.64 -58.69 -17.34
CA ALA A 118 -15.17 -58.72 -18.71
C ALA A 118 -13.83 -59.48 -18.85
N ALA A 119 -12.89 -59.25 -17.92
CA ALA A 119 -11.61 -59.95 -17.89
C ALA A 119 -11.80 -61.47 -17.65
N ASP A 120 -12.74 -61.86 -16.77
CA ASP A 120 -13.03 -63.25 -16.51
C ASP A 120 -13.67 -63.93 -17.71
N ALA A 121 -14.68 -63.33 -18.34
CA ALA A 121 -15.32 -63.83 -19.54
C ALA A 121 -14.31 -64.00 -20.70
N ARG A 122 -13.40 -63.01 -20.84
CA ARG A 122 -12.34 -63.08 -21.83
C ARG A 122 -11.39 -64.26 -21.61
N ARG A 123 -10.95 -64.50 -20.35
CA ARG A 123 -10.12 -65.64 -19.97
C ARG A 123 -10.77 -66.96 -20.28
N VAL A 124 -12.09 -67.09 -20.08
CA VAL A 124 -12.86 -68.27 -20.40
C VAL A 124 -12.89 -68.52 -21.91
N ALA A 125 -13.22 -67.48 -22.71
CA ALA A 125 -13.24 -67.58 -24.19
C ALA A 125 -11.85 -67.95 -24.73
N ASP A 126 -10.78 -67.29 -24.26
CA ASP A 126 -9.41 -67.60 -24.69
C ASP A 126 -8.96 -69.00 -24.32
N ARG A 127 -9.46 -69.53 -23.19
CA ARG A 127 -9.21 -70.93 -22.80
C ARG A 127 -9.90 -71.90 -23.77
N TYR A 128 -11.16 -71.73 -24.06
CA TYR A 128 -11.90 -72.55 -25.00
C TYR A 128 -11.31 -72.47 -26.38
N ALA A 129 -10.92 -71.33 -26.88
CA ALA A 129 -10.23 -71.16 -28.19
C ALA A 129 -8.89 -71.87 -28.24
N ARG A 130 -8.11 -71.95 -27.14
CA ARG A 130 -6.87 -72.72 -27.05
C ARG A 130 -7.19 -74.25 -27.12
N MET A 131 -8.08 -74.72 -26.22
CA MET A 131 -8.45 -76.17 -26.21
C MET A 131 -8.91 -76.63 -27.57
N LYS A 132 -9.76 -75.87 -28.27
CA LYS A 132 -10.24 -76.24 -29.64
C LYS A 132 -9.14 -76.21 -30.65
N ARG A 133 -8.10 -75.38 -30.52
CA ARG A 133 -6.94 -75.43 -31.46
C ARG A 133 -6.03 -76.62 -31.20
N ASP A 134 -5.87 -77.04 -29.94
CA ASP A 134 -5.01 -78.17 -29.58
C ASP A 134 -5.67 -79.52 -29.90
N ASP A 135 -6.99 -79.65 -29.74
CA ASP A 135 -7.81 -80.79 -30.11
C ASP A 135 -9.21 -80.32 -30.60
N ALA A 136 -9.48 -80.44 -31.87
CA ALA A 136 -10.74 -79.99 -32.53
C ALA A 136 -12.01 -80.63 -31.96
N GLY A 137 -11.90 -81.78 -31.29
CA GLY A 137 -12.99 -82.46 -30.62
C GLY A 137 -13.19 -82.17 -29.16
N SER A 138 -12.27 -81.42 -28.51
CA SER A 138 -12.23 -81.20 -27.10
C SER A 138 -13.29 -80.19 -26.56
N VAL A 139 -13.83 -79.33 -27.46
CA VAL A 139 -14.83 -78.30 -27.12
C VAL A 139 -15.89 -78.21 -28.21
N ALA A 140 -17.19 -78.25 -27.88
CA ALA A 140 -18.25 -78.02 -28.84
C ALA A 140 -18.17 -76.59 -29.44
N THR A 141 -18.41 -76.49 -30.75
CA THR A 141 -18.36 -75.18 -31.48
C THR A 141 -19.33 -74.16 -30.78
N GLN A 142 -20.50 -74.63 -30.40
CA GLN A 142 -21.51 -73.79 -29.69
C GLN A 142 -21.03 -73.25 -28.40
N ASP A 143 -20.24 -74.00 -27.63
CA ASP A 143 -19.69 -73.49 -26.30
C ASP A 143 -18.62 -72.43 -26.49
N LEU A 144 -17.76 -72.55 -27.51
CA LEU A 144 -16.83 -71.49 -27.86
C LEU A 144 -17.57 -70.24 -28.34
N GLU A 145 -18.55 -70.36 -29.25
CA GLU A 145 -19.34 -69.21 -29.71
C GLU A 145 -20.08 -68.55 -28.61
N ARG A 146 -20.61 -69.29 -27.62
CA ARG A 146 -21.25 -68.72 -26.42
C ARG A 146 -20.24 -67.96 -25.53
N ALA A 147 -19.07 -68.50 -25.30
CA ALA A 147 -18.02 -67.90 -24.53
C ALA A 147 -17.51 -66.60 -25.18
N GLU A 148 -17.35 -66.59 -26.49
CA GLU A 148 -16.97 -65.36 -27.23
C GLU A 148 -18.06 -64.29 -27.20
N ALA A 149 -19.33 -64.66 -27.41
CA ALA A 149 -20.45 -63.74 -27.30
C ALA A 149 -20.59 -63.18 -25.95
N ASN A 150 -20.37 -63.96 -24.86
CA ASN A 150 -20.35 -63.46 -23.48
C ASN A 150 -19.18 -62.52 -23.23
N ALA A 151 -17.97 -62.84 -23.75
CA ALA A 151 -16.81 -61.92 -23.61
C ALA A 151 -17.04 -60.58 -24.33
N GLN A 152 -17.66 -60.59 -25.51
CA GLN A 152 -18.03 -59.38 -26.23
C GLN A 152 -19.07 -58.54 -25.46
N SER A 153 -20.11 -59.17 -24.94
CA SER A 153 -21.18 -58.54 -24.18
C SER A 153 -20.63 -57.90 -22.90
N THR A 154 -19.86 -58.63 -22.09
CA THR A 154 -19.27 -58.13 -20.86
C THR A 154 -18.25 -57.01 -21.13
N ALA A 155 -17.48 -57.08 -22.22
CA ALA A 155 -16.58 -56.00 -22.62
C ALA A 155 -17.36 -54.73 -23.04
N ALA A 156 -18.54 -54.86 -23.65
CA ALA A 156 -19.40 -53.73 -23.98
C ALA A 156 -19.96 -53.08 -22.69
N LEU A 157 -20.39 -53.89 -21.73
CA LEU A 157 -20.85 -53.40 -20.41
C LEU A 157 -19.74 -52.70 -19.64
N ALA A 158 -18.51 -53.21 -19.66
CA ALA A 158 -17.37 -52.55 -19.02
C ALA A 158 -17.08 -51.18 -19.65
N ARG A 159 -17.11 -51.08 -20.99
CA ARG A 159 -16.95 -49.78 -21.68
C ARG A 159 -18.06 -48.80 -21.35
N ALA A 160 -19.30 -49.24 -21.23
CA ALA A 160 -20.43 -48.40 -20.83
C ALA A 160 -20.27 -47.89 -19.39
N ALA A 161 -19.89 -48.78 -18.46
CA ALA A 161 -19.64 -48.38 -17.06
C ALA A 161 -18.46 -47.41 -16.94
N GLU A 162 -17.39 -47.58 -17.72
CA GLU A 162 -16.27 -46.64 -17.78
C GLU A 162 -16.68 -45.28 -18.34
N ALA A 163 -17.54 -45.24 -19.35
CA ALA A 163 -18.07 -43.99 -19.88
C ALA A 163 -18.89 -43.25 -18.80
N GLN A 164 -19.68 -43.99 -18.02
CA GLN A 164 -20.45 -43.44 -16.88
C GLN A 164 -19.52 -42.89 -15.80
N ALA A 165 -18.45 -43.60 -15.45
CA ALA A 165 -17.46 -43.11 -14.47
C ALA A 165 -16.74 -41.85 -14.96
N ARG A 166 -16.39 -41.77 -16.26
CA ARG A 166 -15.82 -40.54 -16.85
C ARG A 166 -16.82 -39.35 -16.78
N SER A 167 -18.08 -39.60 -17.08
CA SER A 167 -19.13 -38.56 -16.96
C SER A 167 -19.27 -38.06 -15.53
N ALA A 168 -19.31 -38.98 -14.57
CA ALA A 168 -19.38 -38.61 -13.15
C ALA A 168 -18.12 -37.84 -12.65
N ALA A 169 -16.94 -38.24 -13.18
CA ALA A 169 -15.70 -37.49 -12.89
C ALA A 169 -15.75 -36.06 -13.44
N ALA A 170 -16.28 -35.84 -14.62
CA ALA A 170 -16.45 -34.50 -15.20
C ALA A 170 -17.45 -33.65 -14.39
N GLN A 171 -18.54 -34.30 -13.91
CA GLN A 171 -19.49 -33.60 -13.01
C GLN A 171 -18.86 -33.19 -11.68
N LEU A 172 -18.04 -34.05 -11.09
CA LEU A 172 -17.27 -33.72 -9.88
C LEU A 172 -16.29 -32.58 -10.12
N ALA A 173 -15.55 -32.60 -11.25
CA ALA A 173 -14.66 -31.53 -11.61
C ALA A 173 -15.39 -30.18 -11.75
N ALA A 174 -16.52 -30.17 -12.46
CA ALA A 174 -17.36 -28.98 -12.60
C ALA A 174 -17.91 -28.46 -11.25
N ALA A 175 -18.29 -29.36 -10.34
CA ALA A 175 -18.75 -28.97 -9.01
C ALA A 175 -17.61 -28.39 -8.16
N ARG A 176 -16.40 -28.92 -8.24
CA ARG A 176 -15.22 -28.35 -7.56
C ARG A 176 -14.88 -26.95 -8.08
N GLU A 177 -14.93 -26.78 -9.38
CA GLU A 177 -14.72 -25.45 -10.00
C GLU A 177 -15.71 -24.40 -9.47
N ARG A 178 -17.00 -24.79 -9.23
CA ARG A 178 -17.98 -23.88 -8.61
C ARG A 178 -17.61 -23.51 -7.18
N VAL A 179 -17.02 -24.42 -6.41
CA VAL A 179 -16.52 -24.12 -5.06
C VAL A 179 -15.41 -23.08 -5.14
N ASP A 180 -14.47 -23.25 -6.06
CA ASP A 180 -13.33 -22.33 -6.20
C ASP A 180 -13.78 -20.95 -6.70
N GLN A 181 -14.75 -20.88 -7.62
CA GLN A 181 -15.40 -19.63 -8.03
C GLN A 181 -16.12 -18.94 -6.85
N GLY A 182 -16.84 -19.70 -6.04
CA GLY A 182 -17.48 -19.18 -4.83
C GLY A 182 -16.49 -18.61 -3.83
N ARG A 183 -15.38 -19.30 -3.61
CA ARG A 183 -14.29 -18.83 -2.72
C ARG A 183 -13.63 -17.54 -3.24
N ALA A 184 -13.39 -17.43 -4.54
CA ALA A 184 -12.86 -16.23 -5.13
C ALA A 184 -13.81 -15.03 -4.94
N ALA A 185 -15.12 -15.23 -5.17
CA ALA A 185 -16.14 -14.20 -4.95
C ALA A 185 -16.27 -13.80 -3.47
N ALA A 186 -16.11 -14.74 -2.54
CA ALA A 186 -16.11 -14.46 -1.11
C ALA A 186 -14.85 -13.68 -0.69
N ALA A 187 -13.68 -14.02 -1.24
CA ALA A 187 -12.45 -13.30 -0.97
C ALA A 187 -12.55 -11.83 -1.42
N GLU A 188 -13.10 -11.55 -2.60
CA GLU A 188 -13.37 -10.19 -3.06
C GLU A 188 -14.26 -9.41 -2.08
N THR A 189 -15.34 -10.05 -1.61
CA THR A 189 -16.24 -9.42 -0.63
C THR A 189 -15.54 -9.21 0.72
N GLY A 190 -14.66 -10.12 1.13
CA GLY A 190 -13.81 -10.00 2.32
C GLY A 190 -12.90 -8.78 2.27
N VAL A 191 -12.20 -8.56 1.15
CA VAL A 191 -11.37 -7.38 0.95
C VAL A 191 -12.20 -6.09 1.06
N ARG A 192 -13.40 -6.06 0.50
CA ARG A 192 -14.30 -4.91 0.66
C ARG A 192 -14.69 -4.66 2.12
N ALA A 193 -14.90 -5.74 2.89
CA ALA A 193 -15.19 -5.62 4.32
C ALA A 193 -13.99 -5.04 5.11
N GLU A 194 -12.79 -5.48 4.83
CA GLU A 194 -11.56 -4.94 5.45
C GLU A 194 -11.36 -3.46 5.12
N GLN A 195 -11.68 -3.06 3.90
CA GLN A 195 -11.56 -1.66 3.47
C GLN A 195 -12.50 -0.71 4.22
N LEU A 196 -13.59 -1.20 4.85
CA LEU A 196 -14.49 -0.37 5.63
C LEU A 196 -13.85 0.16 6.94
N ALA A 197 -12.73 -0.39 7.37
CA ALA A 197 -11.99 0.05 8.55
C ALA A 197 -10.52 0.34 8.18
N PRO A 198 -10.25 1.42 7.45
CA PRO A 198 -8.90 1.73 7.01
C PRO A 198 -7.98 2.06 8.17
N VAL A 199 -6.70 1.67 8.02
CA VAL A 199 -5.65 1.90 8.98
C VAL A 199 -4.61 2.89 8.43
N ALA A 200 -3.84 3.50 9.33
CA ALA A 200 -2.76 4.40 8.95
C ALA A 200 -1.67 3.65 8.18
N PRO A 201 -1.31 4.06 6.95
CA PRO A 201 -0.30 3.37 6.13
C PRO A 201 1.13 3.61 6.63
N ALA A 202 1.35 4.67 7.40
CA ALA A 202 2.64 5.04 7.99
C ALA A 202 2.43 5.81 9.30
N ALA A 203 3.51 6.00 10.06
CA ALA A 203 3.47 6.92 11.19
C ALA A 203 3.17 8.34 10.68
N ALA A 204 2.18 8.98 11.28
CA ALA A 204 1.63 10.25 10.82
C ALA A 204 1.03 11.08 11.97
N ARG A 205 0.83 12.37 11.72
CA ARG A 205 -0.04 13.22 12.52
C ARG A 205 -1.40 13.33 11.84
N VAL A 206 -2.47 13.25 12.61
CA VAL A 206 -3.83 13.54 12.11
C VAL A 206 -3.95 15.07 11.95
N GLU A 207 -4.24 15.52 10.73
CA GLU A 207 -4.44 16.96 10.47
C GLU A 207 -5.89 17.36 10.69
N GLU A 208 -6.82 16.62 10.08
CA GLU A 208 -8.23 16.97 10.11
C GLU A 208 -9.10 15.72 10.12
N VAL A 209 -10.23 15.81 10.77
CA VAL A 209 -11.29 14.80 10.81
C VAL A 209 -12.56 15.40 10.21
N PHE A 210 -12.90 15.00 8.98
CA PHE A 210 -14.00 15.61 8.22
C PHE A 210 -15.38 15.12 8.60
N PHE A 211 -15.48 13.94 9.25
CA PHE A 211 -16.76 13.30 9.60
C PHE A 211 -16.78 12.84 11.05
N GLN A 212 -17.94 12.96 11.66
CA GLN A 212 -18.20 12.46 13.00
C GLN A 212 -18.99 11.13 12.96
N PRO A 213 -18.91 10.31 14.03
CA PRO A 213 -19.75 9.12 14.14
C PRO A 213 -21.24 9.43 13.93
N GLY A 214 -21.92 8.66 13.10
CA GLY A 214 -23.31 8.84 12.71
C GLY A 214 -23.52 9.62 11.41
N GLU A 215 -22.53 10.29 10.88
CA GLU A 215 -22.64 11.02 9.62
C GLU A 215 -22.48 10.09 8.40
N TRP A 216 -23.09 10.51 7.29
CA TRP A 216 -23.03 9.78 6.04
C TRP A 216 -21.88 10.29 5.16
N ALA A 217 -20.94 9.40 4.83
CA ALA A 217 -19.87 9.67 3.88
C ALA A 217 -20.17 9.06 2.51
N ALA A 218 -19.99 9.84 1.44
CA ALA A 218 -20.06 9.32 0.08
C ALA A 218 -18.78 8.53 -0.27
N ALA A 219 -18.88 7.64 -1.26
CA ALA A 219 -17.69 6.95 -1.76
C ALA A 219 -16.63 7.93 -2.26
N ASN A 220 -15.36 7.65 -1.97
CA ASN A 220 -14.18 8.49 -2.29
C ASN A 220 -14.18 9.87 -1.61
N GLN A 221 -15.03 10.11 -0.63
CA GLN A 221 -14.99 11.33 0.16
C GLN A 221 -13.98 11.17 1.31
N PRO A 222 -13.04 12.12 1.49
CA PRO A 222 -12.08 12.09 2.57
C PRO A 222 -12.78 12.09 3.93
N VAL A 223 -12.40 11.18 4.81
CA VAL A 223 -12.90 11.09 6.20
C VAL A 223 -11.87 11.59 7.18
N VAL A 224 -10.59 11.29 6.95
CA VAL A 224 -9.47 11.72 7.78
C VAL A 224 -8.32 12.17 6.89
N SER A 225 -7.69 13.28 7.24
CA SER A 225 -6.44 13.74 6.66
C SER A 225 -5.28 13.41 7.59
N LEU A 226 -4.24 12.79 7.05
CA LEU A 226 -3.01 12.46 7.75
C LEU A 226 -1.83 13.21 7.14
N LEU A 227 -0.89 13.64 7.98
CA LEU A 227 0.42 14.07 7.55
C LEU A 227 1.47 13.01 7.93
N PRO A 228 1.89 12.15 7.01
CA PRO A 228 2.97 11.22 7.25
C PRO A 228 4.29 11.94 7.50
N ASP A 229 5.08 11.47 8.48
CA ASP A 229 6.39 12.06 8.79
C ASP A 229 7.31 12.09 7.55
N SER A 230 7.19 11.11 6.67
CA SER A 230 7.96 11.02 5.41
C SER A 230 7.61 12.09 4.37
N ARG A 231 6.47 12.77 4.53
CA ARG A 231 5.98 13.82 3.63
C ARG A 231 6.19 15.23 4.16
N VAL A 232 6.84 15.38 5.32
CA VAL A 232 7.28 16.67 5.84
C VAL A 232 8.59 17.04 5.18
N LYS A 233 8.65 18.22 4.59
CA LYS A 233 9.83 18.76 3.88
C LYS A 233 10.03 20.24 4.21
N LEU A 234 11.25 20.70 4.03
CA LEU A 234 11.58 22.12 4.03
C LEU A 234 11.55 22.62 2.59
N ARG A 235 10.94 23.77 2.39
CA ARG A 235 11.03 24.52 1.13
C ARG A 235 11.72 25.83 1.41
N PHE A 236 12.80 26.10 0.70
CA PHE A 236 13.55 27.35 0.81
C PHE A 236 14.03 27.83 -0.54
N PHE A 237 14.38 29.09 -0.62
CA PHE A 237 14.69 29.76 -1.86
C PHE A 237 16.16 30.17 -1.90
N VAL A 238 16.86 29.73 -2.96
CA VAL A 238 18.27 29.95 -3.16
C VAL A 238 18.47 30.94 -4.30
N PRO A 239 19.24 32.03 -4.14
CA PRO A 239 19.61 32.94 -5.22
C PRO A 239 20.34 32.21 -6.35
N GLU A 240 20.12 32.64 -7.61
CA GLU A 240 20.75 32.05 -8.81
C GLU A 240 22.29 31.88 -8.67
N ALA A 241 22.95 32.87 -8.11
CA ALA A 241 24.42 32.84 -7.96
C ALA A 241 24.93 31.68 -7.07
N GLN A 242 24.08 31.13 -6.19
CA GLN A 242 24.39 30.04 -5.26
C GLN A 242 23.76 28.71 -5.66
N ALA A 243 22.83 28.69 -6.61
CA ALA A 243 22.02 27.51 -6.96
C ALA A 243 22.89 26.28 -7.31
N ALA A 244 24.04 26.47 -7.95
CA ALA A 244 24.97 25.40 -8.33
C ALA A 244 25.55 24.62 -7.13
N LEU A 245 25.54 25.19 -5.93
CA LEU A 245 26.00 24.55 -4.69
C LEU A 245 24.99 23.57 -4.13
N TYR A 246 23.70 23.73 -4.46
CA TYR A 246 22.60 22.93 -3.93
C TYR A 246 22.32 21.78 -4.88
N ARG A 247 22.67 20.56 -4.44
CA ARG A 247 22.47 19.34 -5.23
C ARG A 247 21.76 18.30 -4.38
N PRO A 248 20.90 17.47 -4.94
CA PRO A 248 20.29 16.35 -4.23
C PRO A 248 21.37 15.51 -3.51
N GLY A 249 21.07 15.13 -2.27
CA GLY A 249 21.97 14.39 -1.38
C GLY A 249 22.88 15.23 -0.49
N ARG A 250 23.05 16.55 -0.74
CA ARG A 250 23.78 17.43 0.19
C ARG A 250 22.95 17.74 1.43
N GLN A 251 23.62 17.90 2.56
CA GLN A 251 23.01 18.33 3.82
C GLN A 251 23.06 19.83 3.95
N VAL A 252 21.98 20.38 4.49
CA VAL A 252 21.86 21.78 4.90
C VAL A 252 21.49 21.85 6.38
N ARG A 253 21.95 22.91 7.04
CA ARG A 253 21.54 23.22 8.42
C ARG A 253 20.46 24.28 8.39
N PHE A 254 19.51 24.17 9.29
CA PHE A 254 18.44 25.15 9.41
C PHE A 254 18.08 25.37 10.88
N ASP A 255 17.60 26.55 11.14
CA ASP A 255 17.08 26.99 12.42
C ASP A 255 15.60 27.36 12.27
N CYS A 256 14.84 27.26 13.34
CA CYS A 256 13.50 27.81 13.46
C CYS A 256 13.24 28.22 14.92
N ASP A 257 12.51 29.29 15.12
CA ASP A 257 12.31 29.89 16.46
C ASP A 257 11.74 28.92 17.51
N ALA A 258 10.93 27.96 17.06
CA ALA A 258 10.27 26.99 17.94
C ALA A 258 10.91 25.59 17.95
N CYS A 259 12.04 25.37 17.26
CA CYS A 259 12.59 24.03 17.03
C CYS A 259 13.74 23.61 17.94
N GLY A 260 14.23 24.50 18.81
CA GLY A 260 15.43 24.25 19.61
C GLY A 260 16.72 24.37 18.78
N PRO A 261 17.76 23.58 19.06
CA PRO A 261 19.08 23.75 18.42
C PRO A 261 19.03 23.50 16.92
N THR A 262 20.02 24.07 16.21
CA THR A 262 20.24 23.89 14.76
C THR A 262 20.04 22.43 14.33
N ARG A 263 19.25 22.23 13.30
CA ARG A 263 18.86 20.92 12.75
C ARG A 263 19.44 20.71 11.36
N THR A 264 19.44 19.48 10.92
CA THR A 264 19.93 19.07 9.58
C THR A 264 18.79 18.57 8.71
N ALA A 265 18.92 18.86 7.42
CA ALA A 265 18.05 18.33 6.38
C ALA A 265 18.87 17.93 5.15
N THR A 266 18.44 16.90 4.45
CA THR A 266 19.08 16.45 3.21
C THR A 266 18.28 16.94 2.01
N ILE A 267 18.94 17.63 1.09
CA ILE A 267 18.34 18.13 -0.15
C ILE A 267 17.81 16.94 -0.95
N SER A 268 16.52 16.98 -1.26
CA SER A 268 15.83 15.96 -2.06
C SER A 268 15.55 16.40 -3.49
N TYR A 269 15.34 17.71 -3.68
CA TYR A 269 14.98 18.27 -4.99
C TYR A 269 15.44 19.70 -5.12
N VAL A 270 15.84 20.09 -6.33
CA VAL A 270 16.14 21.47 -6.72
C VAL A 270 15.34 21.75 -7.99
N SER A 271 14.54 22.81 -7.99
CA SER A 271 13.74 23.19 -9.14
C SER A 271 14.65 23.53 -10.34
N PRO A 272 14.41 22.96 -11.53
CA PRO A 272 15.16 23.33 -12.73
C PRO A 272 14.70 24.67 -13.32
N ARG A 273 13.62 25.25 -12.81
CA ARG A 273 13.07 26.51 -13.26
C ARG A 273 13.17 27.54 -12.15
N PRO A 274 13.68 28.74 -12.45
CA PRO A 274 13.68 29.81 -11.48
C PRO A 274 12.26 30.28 -11.20
N GLU A 275 12.03 30.68 -9.97
CA GLU A 275 10.79 31.31 -9.52
C GLU A 275 11.10 32.75 -9.13
N PHE A 276 10.11 33.62 -9.25
CA PHE A 276 10.23 34.96 -8.64
C PHE A 276 9.95 34.81 -7.14
N THR A 277 10.77 35.48 -6.33
CA THR A 277 10.49 35.53 -4.88
C THR A 277 9.04 35.89 -4.65
N PRO A 278 8.28 35.08 -3.89
CA PRO A 278 6.91 35.45 -3.48
C PRO A 278 6.96 36.87 -2.89
N PRO A 279 6.06 37.77 -3.27
CA PRO A 279 6.08 39.13 -2.78
C PRO A 279 5.82 39.14 -1.26
N VAL A 280 6.86 39.02 -0.47
CA VAL A 280 6.84 39.47 0.92
C VAL A 280 6.78 40.98 0.80
N ILE A 281 5.60 41.51 0.95
CA ILE A 281 5.26 42.91 0.93
C ILE A 281 6.24 43.63 1.87
N TYR A 282 6.93 44.66 1.39
CA TYR A 282 7.70 45.67 2.14
C TYR A 282 9.22 45.73 1.92
N SER A 283 9.75 45.59 0.73
CA SER A 283 10.90 46.40 0.39
C SER A 283 11.08 46.61 -1.12
N ARG A 284 11.37 47.84 -1.52
CA ARG A 284 11.59 48.21 -2.93
C ARG A 284 12.84 47.58 -3.58
N ARG A 285 13.70 46.89 -2.80
CA ARG A 285 14.95 46.25 -3.25
C ARG A 285 14.84 44.73 -3.53
N ALA A 286 13.70 44.11 -3.20
CA ALA A 286 13.55 42.66 -3.29
C ALA A 286 12.84 42.17 -4.57
N ARG A 287 12.55 43.06 -5.53
CA ARG A 287 11.60 42.76 -6.61
C ARG A 287 12.14 41.96 -7.78
N ASP A 288 13.46 41.81 -7.97
CA ASP A 288 14.01 41.28 -9.22
C ASP A 288 15.12 40.24 -9.03
N ARG A 289 15.06 39.38 -7.99
CA ARG A 289 16.03 38.29 -7.88
C ARG A 289 15.36 36.97 -8.22
N LEU A 290 15.85 36.36 -9.31
CA LEU A 290 15.55 34.96 -9.63
C LEU A 290 16.07 34.06 -8.51
N VAL A 291 15.19 33.22 -7.99
CA VAL A 291 15.50 32.23 -6.96
C VAL A 291 15.13 30.85 -7.45
N PHE A 292 15.84 29.85 -6.95
CA PHE A 292 15.52 28.45 -7.19
C PHE A 292 14.93 27.85 -5.95
N LEU A 293 13.80 27.16 -6.11
CA LEU A 293 13.19 26.40 -5.04
C LEU A 293 14.04 25.16 -4.75
N VAL A 294 14.37 24.95 -3.49
CA VAL A 294 15.05 23.76 -2.99
C VAL A 294 14.16 23.09 -1.97
N GLU A 295 13.97 21.77 -2.11
CA GLU A 295 13.28 20.96 -1.11
C GLU A 295 14.31 20.08 -0.40
N ALA A 296 14.18 20.00 0.93
CA ALA A 296 15.05 19.15 1.76
C ALA A 296 14.21 18.36 2.78
N ARG A 297 14.63 17.14 3.06
CA ARG A 297 14.00 16.26 4.05
C ARG A 297 14.72 16.42 5.39
N PRO A 298 14.03 16.86 6.44
CA PRO A 298 14.61 16.96 7.78
C PRO A 298 14.87 15.57 8.37
N GLU A 299 15.94 15.43 9.16
CA GLU A 299 16.25 14.15 9.84
C GLU A 299 15.20 13.78 10.89
N LYS A 300 14.56 14.78 11.52
CA LYS A 300 13.53 14.60 12.53
C LYS A 300 12.24 15.33 12.13
N PRO A 301 11.49 14.81 11.15
CA PRO A 301 10.29 15.47 10.63
C PRO A 301 9.16 15.57 11.66
N ALA A 302 9.11 14.62 12.59
CA ALA A 302 8.04 14.47 13.56
C ALA A 302 7.81 15.71 14.43
N ASP A 303 8.86 16.48 14.70
CA ASP A 303 8.81 17.68 15.58
C ASP A 303 8.47 18.97 14.82
N LEU A 304 8.32 18.89 13.50
CA LEU A 304 8.05 20.06 12.67
C LEU A 304 6.57 20.18 12.36
N VAL A 305 6.10 21.42 12.31
CA VAL A 305 4.71 21.74 11.97
C VAL A 305 4.70 22.44 10.61
N PRO A 306 3.85 22.03 9.67
CA PRO A 306 3.67 22.75 8.40
C PRO A 306 3.35 24.23 8.63
N GLY A 307 3.90 25.08 7.76
CA GLY A 307 3.76 26.53 7.87
C GLY A 307 4.80 27.20 8.77
N LEU A 308 5.61 26.45 9.51
CA LEU A 308 6.65 27.03 10.36
C LEU A 308 7.74 27.66 9.49
N PRO A 309 8.08 28.97 9.68
CA PRO A 309 9.21 29.59 8.99
C PRO A 309 10.53 28.99 9.46
N VAL A 310 11.46 28.85 8.55
CA VAL A 310 12.82 28.32 8.81
C VAL A 310 13.87 29.22 8.13
N ASP A 311 14.99 29.32 8.78
CA ASP A 311 16.19 29.99 8.26
C ASP A 311 17.26 28.94 7.95
N VAL A 312 17.60 28.80 6.68
CA VAL A 312 18.60 27.83 6.23
C VAL A 312 19.96 28.52 6.12
N VAL A 313 20.96 27.90 6.73
CA VAL A 313 22.35 28.37 6.66
C VAL A 313 22.88 28.13 5.25
N PRO A 314 23.38 29.18 4.55
CA PRO A 314 23.92 29.04 3.20
C PRO A 314 25.05 28.02 3.14
N LEU A 315 25.12 27.30 2.03
CA LEU A 315 26.26 26.43 1.76
C LEU A 315 27.42 27.27 1.27
N GLU A 316 28.57 27.10 1.91
CA GLU A 316 29.79 27.72 1.43
C GLU A 316 30.30 27.03 0.15
N PRO A 317 30.87 27.81 -0.81
CA PRO A 317 31.64 27.22 -1.90
C PRO A 317 32.78 26.40 -1.30
N GLY A 318 32.82 25.10 -1.57
CA GLY A 318 33.90 24.25 -1.08
C GLY A 318 35.23 24.82 -1.51
N ARG A 319 36.14 25.02 -0.55
CA ARG A 319 37.54 25.33 -0.79
C ARG A 319 38.27 24.19 -1.50
#